data_4a6a27a7f4eb585fcad0b0aaa20fef37
#
_entry.id   4a6a27a7f4eb585fcad0b0aaa20fef37
#
_cell.length_a   1.000
_cell.length_b   1.000
_cell.length_c   1.000
_cell.angle_alpha   90.00
_cell.angle_beta   90.00
_cell.angle_gamma   90.00
#
_symmetry.space_group_name_H-M   'P 1'
#
loop_
_entity.id
_entity.type
_entity.pdbx_description
1 polymer ?
#
loop_
_entity_poly.entity_id
_entity_poly.type
_entity_poly.pdbx_seq_one_letter_code
_entity_poly.pdbx_strand_id
1 'polypeptide(L)'
;MTTHLSKQLSTGNGHTVPKQRHRLPSRRPLWIIVLVPLLCVLFIGAHVYPPHGYKPCYLFSSNVCAPLKDWLPPLSIRQFTDDELNSHAIIKDILSMQPVSSKTPKIAFMFLTPGFLPFEKLWEKFFQGNEGKFSIYVHASREKPIHTSHLFFGSEIHSGQVTWGQISMVDAERRLLANAFQDYDNHRFLLLSDSCVPLHNFDYTYRYLMETNMSFVDCFEDPGPLGSGRYSQHMMPEIEKADFRKGSQWFSIKRQHALLILADHLYYTKFKLYCKPNIDGHNCYADEHYLPTFLHMVDPSGIANWSITHVDWSEQKWHPKSYMAQNVTFELIKNITSIDESIHVTSDKKKEVTRKHCMWNGTKRQCYLFARKFLPDALQSLTDLFSELHGIKHFI
;
A
#
# COMPACT_ATOMS: atom_id res chain seq x y z
N MET A 1 52.88 -8.45 49.05
CA MET A 1 54.31 -8.27 49.29
C MET A 1 54.62 -6.83 48.83
N THR A 2 54.63 -6.01 49.80
CA THR A 2 55.75 -5.33 50.43
C THR A 2 56.43 -4.32 49.51
N THR A 3 56.22 -3.10 49.79
CA THR A 3 56.77 -2.18 50.78
C THR A 3 57.83 -1.27 50.17
N HIS A 4 57.70 -0.06 50.39
CA HIS A 4 58.27 0.95 51.29
C HIS A 4 59.16 1.95 50.56
N LEU A 5 58.95 3.16 50.82
CA LEU A 5 59.47 4.15 51.80
C LEU A 5 60.68 4.89 51.20
N SER A 6 60.86 6.11 51.28
CA SER A 6 60.67 7.25 52.17
C SER A 6 61.88 8.18 52.13
N LYS A 7 61.61 9.44 52.47
CA LYS A 7 62.50 10.39 53.22
C LYS A 7 63.63 11.09 52.47
N GLN A 8 63.91 12.28 52.68
CA GLN A 8 63.72 13.37 53.59
C GLN A 8 64.86 14.39 53.41
N LEU A 9 64.54 15.65 53.66
CA LEU A 9 65.27 16.74 54.33
C LEU A 9 66.53 17.32 53.63
N SER A 10 66.86 18.60 53.64
CA SER A 10 66.79 19.61 54.66
C SER A 10 67.36 20.94 54.19
N THR A 11 66.78 22.04 54.62
CA THR A 11 67.28 23.29 55.18
C THR A 11 68.24 24.25 54.37
N GLY A 12 67.89 25.51 54.46
CA GLY A 12 68.81 26.63 54.23
C GLY A 12 68.11 28.01 54.19
N ASN A 13 68.17 28.72 55.31
CA ASN A 13 67.66 30.07 55.53
C ASN A 13 68.27 31.14 54.64
N GLY A 14 67.50 32.21 54.31
CA GLY A 14 67.99 33.44 53.77
C GLY A 14 66.89 34.50 53.72
N HIS A 15 66.82 35.36 54.72
CA HIS A 15 65.97 36.52 54.80
C HIS A 15 66.36 37.57 53.74
N THR A 16 65.38 38.00 52.94
CA THR A 16 65.33 39.38 52.37
C THR A 16 63.89 39.78 52.10
N VAL A 17 63.44 40.88 52.69
CA VAL A 17 62.18 41.55 52.53
C VAL A 17 62.17 42.29 51.20
N PRO A 18 61.12 42.14 50.37
CA PRO A 18 60.84 43.10 49.29
C PRO A 18 59.53 43.84 49.47
N LYS A 19 59.60 45.09 49.20
CA LYS A 19 58.59 46.14 49.11
C LYS A 19 57.23 45.68 48.52
N GLN A 20 56.15 45.99 49.24
CA GLN A 20 54.79 46.01 48.74
C GLN A 20 54.66 46.98 47.50
N ARG A 21 54.31 46.40 46.37
CA ARG A 21 53.78 47.18 45.26
C ARG A 21 52.20 46.97 45.30
N HIS A 22 51.51 48.05 45.64
CA HIS A 22 50.08 48.17 45.47
C HIS A 22 49.75 47.95 43.97
N ARG A 23 49.01 46.78 43.68
CA ARG A 23 48.33 46.59 42.41
C ARG A 23 46.96 47.22 42.56
N LEU A 24 46.65 48.21 41.75
CA LEU A 24 45.28 48.72 41.54
C LEU A 24 44.35 47.60 41.08
N PRO A 25 43.10 47.52 41.56
CA PRO A 25 42.16 46.53 41.09
C PRO A 25 41.78 46.84 39.61
N SER A 26 42.03 45.87 38.71
CA SER A 26 41.56 45.90 37.35
C SER A 26 40.02 45.95 37.37
N ARG A 27 39.46 47.10 37.01
CA ARG A 27 38.01 47.23 36.75
C ARG A 27 37.71 46.33 35.55
N ARG A 28 37.21 45.09 35.84
CA ARG A 28 36.62 44.27 34.81
C ARG A 28 35.40 45.04 34.29
N PRO A 29 35.27 45.26 32.98
CA PRO A 29 34.23 46.10 32.44
C PRO A 29 32.84 45.45 32.78
N LEU A 30 32.02 46.16 33.54
CA LEU A 30 30.70 45.73 34.01
C LEU A 30 29.79 45.29 32.88
N TRP A 31 30.05 45.78 31.67
CA TRP A 31 29.27 45.39 30.49
C TRP A 31 29.43 43.94 30.06
N ILE A 32 30.55 43.26 30.36
CA ILE A 32 30.74 41.82 30.06
C ILE A 32 29.82 40.99 30.94
N ILE A 33 29.61 41.41 32.20
CA ILE A 33 28.74 40.70 33.16
C ILE A 33 27.26 40.77 32.74
N VAL A 34 26.89 41.80 32.00
CA VAL A 34 25.51 41.99 31.49
C VAL A 34 25.34 41.35 30.10
N LEU A 35 26.36 41.43 29.26
CA LEU A 35 26.26 41.00 27.86
C LEU A 35 26.28 39.46 27.72
N VAL A 36 27.05 38.74 28.55
CA VAL A 36 27.12 37.28 28.52
C VAL A 36 25.80 36.63 28.90
N PRO A 37 25.11 36.96 30.02
CA PRO A 37 23.80 36.37 30.34
C PRO A 37 22.73 36.81 29.32
N LEU A 38 22.78 38.02 28.77
CA LEU A 38 21.84 38.46 27.73
C LEU A 38 21.99 37.60 26.46
N LEU A 39 23.21 37.33 26.03
CA LEU A 39 23.48 36.43 24.91
C LEU A 39 23.01 34.97 25.21
N CYS A 40 23.27 34.48 26.43
CA CYS A 40 22.78 33.15 26.85
C CYS A 40 21.26 33.08 26.84
N VAL A 41 20.54 34.09 27.32
CA VAL A 41 19.08 34.15 27.28
C VAL A 41 18.56 34.20 25.85
N LEU A 42 19.20 34.96 24.97
CA LEU A 42 18.87 35.02 23.53
C LEU A 42 19.11 33.68 22.83
N PHE A 43 20.23 32.99 23.12
CA PHE A 43 20.51 31.65 22.58
C PHE A 43 19.53 30.60 23.12
N ILE A 44 19.22 30.60 24.41
CA ILE A 44 18.24 29.71 25.00
C ILE A 44 16.85 30.00 24.44
N GLY A 45 16.47 31.28 24.31
CA GLY A 45 15.19 31.68 23.72
C GLY A 45 15.04 31.23 22.25
N ALA A 46 16.09 31.36 21.46
CA ALA A 46 16.13 30.91 20.08
C ALA A 46 16.09 29.36 19.96
N HIS A 47 16.58 28.64 20.95
CA HIS A 47 16.60 27.18 20.96
C HIS A 47 15.29 26.57 21.50
N VAL A 48 14.66 27.20 22.51
CA VAL A 48 13.41 26.75 23.15
C VAL A 48 12.16 27.23 22.40
N TYR A 49 12.25 28.40 21.76
CA TYR A 49 11.19 28.96 20.93
C TYR A 49 11.72 29.30 19.53
N PRO A 50 11.94 28.30 18.65
CA PRO A 50 12.24 28.62 17.26
C PRO A 50 11.03 29.35 16.67
N PRO A 51 11.20 30.54 16.09
CA PRO A 51 10.10 31.28 15.49
C PRO A 51 9.55 30.48 14.30
N HIS A 52 8.39 29.89 14.47
CA HIS A 52 7.68 29.27 13.37
C HIS A 52 7.35 30.34 12.32
N GLY A 53 8.10 30.33 11.23
CA GLY A 53 7.72 31.03 9.99
C GLY A 53 8.48 32.28 9.60
N TYR A 54 9.53 32.72 10.31
CA TYR A 54 10.32 33.87 9.87
C TYR A 54 11.61 33.42 9.16
N LYS A 55 11.72 33.75 7.88
CA LYS A 55 12.94 33.54 7.11
C LYS A 55 14.03 34.50 7.68
N PRO A 56 15.22 33.99 8.04
CA PRO A 56 16.31 34.82 8.58
C PRO A 56 16.82 35.90 7.61
N CYS A 57 16.32 35.93 6.40
CA CYS A 57 16.62 36.93 5.37
C CYS A 57 16.11 38.34 5.65
N TYR A 58 15.24 38.54 6.66
CA TYR A 58 14.71 39.86 6.99
C TYR A 58 15.73 40.76 7.76
N LEU A 59 16.78 40.18 8.33
CA LEU A 59 17.77 40.92 9.12
C LEU A 59 18.99 41.41 8.31
N PHE A 60 19.17 40.89 7.09
CA PHE A 60 20.29 41.31 6.23
C PHE A 60 19.74 41.57 4.83
N SER A 61 19.56 42.86 4.56
CA SER A 61 19.19 43.39 3.24
C SER A 61 20.33 43.17 2.23
N SER A 62 20.39 41.99 1.63
CA SER A 62 21.21 41.79 0.43
C SER A 62 20.55 40.77 -0.49
N ASN A 63 20.65 41.01 -1.79
CA ASN A 63 20.05 40.20 -2.88
C ASN A 63 20.57 38.74 -3.00
N VAL A 64 21.14 38.17 -1.93
CA VAL A 64 21.82 36.87 -1.92
C VAL A 64 21.26 35.92 -0.86
N CYS A 65 19.98 36.07 -0.49
CA CYS A 65 19.35 35.04 0.35
C CYS A 65 18.72 33.94 -0.51
N ALA A 66 19.55 33.03 -1.02
CA ALA A 66 19.06 31.73 -1.44
C ALA A 66 18.57 30.94 -0.21
N PRO A 67 17.40 30.23 -0.26
CA PRO A 67 16.97 29.38 0.83
C PRO A 67 18.10 28.39 1.18
N LEU A 68 18.35 28.18 2.47
CA LEU A 68 19.38 27.24 2.95
C LEU A 68 19.26 25.85 2.30
N LYS A 69 18.09 25.52 1.81
CA LYS A 69 17.76 24.33 1.03
C LYS A 69 18.58 24.21 -0.27
N ASP A 70 18.95 25.33 -0.89
CA ASP A 70 19.69 25.34 -2.17
C ASP A 70 21.18 25.17 -1.98
N TRP A 71 21.67 25.31 -0.73
CA TRP A 71 23.08 25.14 -0.35
C TRP A 71 23.38 23.76 0.23
N LEU A 72 22.34 23.02 0.62
CA LEU A 72 22.51 21.65 1.03
C LEU A 72 22.56 20.76 -0.22
N PRO A 73 23.49 19.82 -0.31
CA PRO A 73 23.41 18.81 -1.35
C PRO A 73 22.01 18.21 -1.30
N PRO A 74 21.37 17.97 -2.46
CA PRO A 74 20.04 17.36 -2.47
C PRO A 74 20.13 16.13 -1.59
N LEU A 75 19.28 16.10 -0.55
CA LEU A 75 19.12 14.91 0.26
C LEU A 75 18.86 13.80 -0.76
N SER A 76 19.75 12.82 -0.81
CA SER A 76 19.49 11.63 -1.61
C SER A 76 18.14 11.11 -1.12
N ILE A 77 17.11 11.19 -1.97
CA ILE A 77 15.79 10.70 -1.66
C ILE A 77 15.96 9.20 -1.56
N ARG A 78 16.25 8.73 -0.35
CA ARG A 78 16.33 7.30 -0.07
C ARG A 78 14.93 6.72 -0.26
N GLN A 79 14.82 5.72 -1.10
CA GLN A 79 13.59 4.96 -1.20
C GLN A 79 13.35 4.21 0.10
N PHE A 80 12.13 4.27 0.60
CA PHE A 80 11.72 3.50 1.75
C PHE A 80 11.70 2.01 1.41
N THR A 81 12.11 1.17 2.35
CA THR A 81 11.85 -0.26 2.29
C THR A 81 10.33 -0.51 2.43
N ASP A 82 9.87 -1.69 2.07
CA ASP A 82 8.45 -2.04 2.21
C ASP A 82 7.99 -1.96 3.67
N ASP A 83 8.83 -2.40 4.62
CA ASP A 83 8.53 -2.32 6.06
C ASP A 83 8.46 -0.87 6.56
N GLU A 84 9.34 0.00 6.09
CA GLU A 84 9.27 1.43 6.40
C GLU A 84 8.01 2.06 5.83
N LEU A 85 7.67 1.76 4.58
CA LEU A 85 6.47 2.28 3.93
C LEU A 85 5.20 1.85 4.66
N ASN A 86 5.10 0.57 5.03
CA ASN A 86 4.00 0.02 5.82
C ASN A 86 3.91 0.72 7.18
N SER A 87 5.03 0.84 7.91
CA SER A 87 5.07 1.49 9.22
C SER A 87 4.67 2.96 9.14
N HIS A 88 5.17 3.70 8.14
CA HIS A 88 4.79 5.10 7.92
C HIS A 88 3.29 5.25 7.63
N ALA A 89 2.72 4.38 6.82
CA ALA A 89 1.29 4.40 6.50
C ALA A 89 0.43 4.18 7.76
N ILE A 90 0.79 3.21 8.60
CA ILE A 90 0.09 2.87 9.83
C ILE A 90 0.24 4.01 10.86
N ILE A 91 1.46 4.49 11.10
CA ILE A 91 1.72 5.57 12.06
C ILE A 91 0.95 6.84 11.66
N LYS A 92 0.95 7.17 10.37
CA LYS A 92 0.21 8.31 9.84
C LYS A 92 -1.30 8.16 10.09
N ASP A 93 -1.88 6.98 9.86
CA ASP A 93 -3.30 6.71 10.10
C ASP A 93 -3.66 6.82 11.59
N ILE A 94 -2.84 6.24 12.48
CA ILE A 94 -3.04 6.31 13.94
C ILE A 94 -2.96 7.76 14.45
N LEU A 95 -1.98 8.54 13.99
CA LEU A 95 -1.79 9.93 14.42
C LEU A 95 -2.87 10.87 13.86
N SER A 96 -3.48 10.51 12.75
CA SER A 96 -4.56 11.28 12.15
C SER A 96 -5.91 11.14 12.85
N MET A 97 -5.99 10.55 14.01
CA MET A 97 -7.20 10.18 14.81
C MET A 97 -8.32 11.24 14.93
N GLN A 98 -8.33 12.23 14.10
CA GLN A 98 -9.52 13.02 13.80
C GLN A 98 -10.43 12.15 12.93
N PRO A 99 -11.75 12.09 13.19
CA PRO A 99 -12.67 11.51 12.23
C PRO A 99 -12.61 12.40 10.99
N VAL A 100 -11.69 12.09 10.08
CA VAL A 100 -11.65 12.74 8.78
C VAL A 100 -12.87 12.23 8.04
N SER A 101 -13.97 12.94 8.24
CA SER A 101 -15.11 12.82 7.33
C SER A 101 -14.60 13.30 5.97
N SER A 102 -14.08 12.37 5.17
CA SER A 102 -13.75 12.67 3.78
C SER A 102 -15.00 13.23 3.13
N LYS A 103 -14.91 14.44 2.57
CA LYS A 103 -16.02 15.05 1.84
C LYS A 103 -16.37 14.24 0.58
N THR A 104 -15.39 13.53 0.02
CA THR A 104 -15.56 12.70 -1.18
C THR A 104 -14.68 11.47 -1.07
N PRO A 105 -15.21 10.35 -0.54
CA PRO A 105 -14.44 9.11 -0.44
C PRO A 105 -14.07 8.59 -1.82
N LYS A 106 -12.84 8.05 -1.97
CA LYS A 106 -12.27 7.57 -3.22
C LYS A 106 -12.13 6.05 -3.25
N ILE A 107 -12.12 5.52 -4.47
CA ILE A 107 -11.63 4.18 -4.75
C ILE A 107 -10.20 4.29 -5.26
N ALA A 108 -9.26 3.60 -4.62
CA ALA A 108 -7.90 3.42 -5.11
C ALA A 108 -7.87 2.25 -6.10
N PHE A 109 -7.63 2.54 -7.36
CA PHE A 109 -7.41 1.56 -8.41
C PHE A 109 -5.93 1.21 -8.45
N MET A 110 -5.57 0.00 -8.05
CA MET A 110 -4.21 -0.49 -7.93
C MET A 110 -3.93 -1.49 -9.04
N PHE A 111 -3.09 -1.12 -10.00
CA PHE A 111 -2.74 -1.95 -11.14
C PHE A 111 -1.41 -2.67 -10.89
N LEU A 112 -1.45 -4.00 -10.92
CA LEU A 112 -0.27 -4.86 -10.91
C LEU A 112 -0.02 -5.35 -12.34
N THR A 113 1.09 -4.92 -12.94
CA THR A 113 1.45 -5.22 -14.32
C THR A 113 2.91 -5.63 -14.46
N PRO A 114 3.30 -6.42 -15.45
CA PRO A 114 4.71 -6.59 -15.81
C PRO A 114 5.34 -5.29 -16.38
N GLY A 115 4.54 -4.37 -16.95
CA GLY A 115 5.00 -3.10 -17.52
C GLY A 115 3.86 -2.35 -18.19
N PHE A 116 3.50 -2.77 -19.35
CA PHE A 116 2.52 -2.14 -20.22
C PHE A 116 1.06 -2.30 -19.72
N LEU A 117 0.24 -1.27 -19.91
CA LEU A 117 -1.19 -1.25 -19.59
C LEU A 117 -2.02 -1.05 -20.88
N PRO A 118 -2.44 -2.11 -21.55
CA PRO A 118 -3.03 -2.01 -22.89
C PRO A 118 -4.40 -1.32 -22.90
N PHE A 119 -5.12 -1.29 -21.78
CA PHE A 119 -6.49 -0.80 -21.70
C PHE A 119 -6.63 0.61 -21.12
N GLU A 120 -5.55 1.41 -21.06
CA GLU A 120 -5.62 2.78 -20.50
C GLU A 120 -6.69 3.66 -21.14
N LYS A 121 -6.89 3.57 -22.47
CA LYS A 121 -7.93 4.33 -23.16
C LYS A 121 -9.35 3.91 -22.77
N LEU A 122 -9.56 2.63 -22.47
CA LEU A 122 -10.83 2.14 -21.95
C LEU A 122 -11.04 2.62 -20.51
N TRP A 123 -9.99 2.58 -19.68
CA TRP A 123 -10.02 3.12 -18.32
C TRP A 123 -10.24 4.62 -18.31
N GLU A 124 -9.67 5.38 -19.23
CA GLU A 124 -9.92 6.82 -19.40
C GLU A 124 -11.41 7.11 -19.60
N LYS A 125 -12.08 6.37 -20.47
CA LYS A 125 -13.53 6.46 -20.67
C LYS A 125 -14.30 6.09 -19.39
N PHE A 126 -13.86 5.07 -18.69
CA PHE A 126 -14.49 4.64 -17.43
C PHE A 126 -14.39 5.73 -16.35
N PHE A 127 -13.27 6.43 -16.23
CA PHE A 127 -13.04 7.46 -15.22
C PHE A 127 -13.60 8.84 -15.59
N GLN A 128 -13.90 9.07 -16.85
CA GLN A 128 -14.30 10.37 -17.36
C GLN A 128 -15.46 10.98 -16.57
N GLY A 129 -15.33 12.26 -16.13
CA GLY A 129 -16.34 12.99 -15.37
C GLY A 129 -16.47 12.57 -13.90
N ASN A 130 -15.52 11.80 -13.38
CA ASN A 130 -15.53 11.34 -11.99
C ASN A 130 -14.27 11.74 -11.21
N GLU A 131 -13.63 12.83 -11.62
CA GLU A 131 -12.46 13.38 -10.97
C GLU A 131 -12.73 13.62 -9.47
N GLY A 132 -11.77 13.26 -8.64
CA GLY A 132 -11.89 13.38 -7.18
C GLY A 132 -12.59 12.21 -6.47
N LYS A 133 -13.15 11.21 -7.22
CA LYS A 133 -13.75 10.00 -6.64
C LYS A 133 -12.83 8.77 -6.76
N PHE A 134 -11.69 8.90 -7.39
CA PHE A 134 -10.73 7.81 -7.58
C PHE A 134 -9.28 8.29 -7.45
N SER A 135 -8.39 7.34 -7.27
CA SER A 135 -6.95 7.50 -7.39
C SER A 135 -6.36 6.27 -8.08
N ILE A 136 -5.25 6.44 -8.79
CA ILE A 136 -4.62 5.38 -9.58
C ILE A 136 -3.21 5.14 -9.06
N TYR A 137 -2.84 3.85 -8.90
CA TYR A 137 -1.51 3.41 -8.49
C TYR A 137 -1.07 2.25 -9.39
N VAL A 138 0.14 2.34 -9.94
CA VAL A 138 0.66 1.34 -10.87
C VAL A 138 1.96 0.76 -10.32
N HIS A 139 1.98 -0.56 -10.11
CA HIS A 139 3.19 -1.33 -9.86
C HIS A 139 3.59 -2.08 -11.12
N ALA A 140 4.70 -1.67 -11.74
CA ALA A 140 5.23 -2.27 -12.95
C ALA A 140 6.48 -3.11 -12.61
N SER A 141 6.33 -4.44 -12.66
CA SER A 141 7.32 -5.36 -12.07
C SER A 141 8.57 -5.62 -12.91
N ARG A 142 8.56 -5.27 -14.20
CA ARG A 142 9.69 -5.51 -15.12
C ARG A 142 10.14 -4.27 -15.83
N GLU A 143 9.23 -3.58 -16.47
CA GLU A 143 9.50 -2.42 -17.32
C GLU A 143 8.64 -1.25 -16.91
N LYS A 144 9.22 -0.06 -16.92
CA LYS A 144 8.45 1.16 -16.68
C LYS A 144 7.43 1.34 -17.81
N PRO A 145 6.11 1.48 -17.52
CA PRO A 145 5.11 1.65 -18.55
C PRO A 145 5.27 2.98 -19.28
N ILE A 146 4.99 2.97 -20.57
CA ILE A 146 4.77 4.19 -21.36
C ILE A 146 3.27 4.40 -21.40
N HIS A 147 2.78 5.39 -20.66
CA HIS A 147 1.37 5.69 -20.57
C HIS A 147 0.85 6.40 -21.81
N THR A 148 -0.34 6.02 -22.26
CA THR A 148 -1.06 6.60 -23.39
C THR A 148 -2.18 7.54 -22.96
N SER A 149 -2.62 7.45 -21.70
CA SER A 149 -3.63 8.32 -21.10
C SER A 149 -3.00 9.20 -20.03
N HIS A 150 -3.32 10.50 -20.03
CA HIS A 150 -2.85 11.47 -19.04
C HIS A 150 -3.27 11.13 -17.61
N LEU A 151 -4.35 10.38 -17.41
CA LEU A 151 -4.82 9.96 -16.09
C LEU A 151 -3.83 9.03 -15.37
N PHE A 152 -2.96 8.36 -16.13
CA PHE A 152 -1.95 7.45 -15.58
C PHE A 152 -0.59 8.13 -15.38
N PHE A 153 -0.39 9.37 -15.84
CA PHE A 153 0.88 10.06 -15.67
C PHE A 153 1.17 10.30 -14.18
N GLY A 154 2.32 9.82 -13.72
CA GLY A 154 2.73 9.95 -12.31
C GLY A 154 2.01 9.01 -11.33
N SER A 155 1.27 8.01 -11.85
CA SER A 155 0.62 7.00 -11.02
C SER A 155 1.52 5.84 -10.63
N GLU A 156 2.73 5.75 -11.23
CA GLU A 156 3.69 4.68 -10.93
C GLU A 156 4.25 4.83 -9.52
N ILE A 157 4.21 3.76 -8.78
CA ILE A 157 4.89 3.64 -7.49
C ILE A 157 6.27 3.02 -7.68
N HIS A 158 7.12 3.11 -6.65
CA HIS A 158 8.34 2.32 -6.64
C HIS A 158 8.00 0.83 -6.74
N SER A 159 8.52 0.16 -7.77
CA SER A 159 8.16 -1.21 -8.12
C SER A 159 9.37 -2.14 -8.01
N GLY A 160 9.17 -3.29 -7.37
CA GLY A 160 10.15 -4.37 -7.32
C GLY A 160 9.85 -5.46 -8.35
N GLN A 161 10.82 -6.33 -8.59
CA GLN A 161 10.60 -7.50 -9.43
C GLN A 161 9.57 -8.43 -8.80
N VAL A 162 8.69 -8.96 -9.64
CA VAL A 162 7.66 -9.93 -9.25
C VAL A 162 7.86 -11.22 -10.04
N THR A 163 7.90 -12.33 -9.32
CA THR A 163 7.93 -13.66 -9.91
C THR A 163 6.60 -14.35 -9.63
N TRP A 164 5.96 -14.84 -10.67
CA TRP A 164 4.68 -15.55 -10.56
C TRP A 164 4.79 -16.73 -9.59
N GLY A 165 3.77 -16.86 -8.73
CA GLY A 165 3.69 -17.92 -7.73
C GLY A 165 4.64 -17.78 -6.53
N GLN A 166 5.40 -16.69 -6.45
CA GLN A 166 6.26 -16.37 -5.32
C GLN A 166 5.62 -15.31 -4.42
N ILE A 167 6.12 -15.19 -3.20
CA ILE A 167 5.66 -14.18 -2.22
C ILE A 167 5.78 -12.75 -2.77
N SER A 168 6.66 -12.50 -3.72
CA SER A 168 6.83 -11.21 -4.38
C SER A 168 5.55 -10.67 -5.05
N MET A 169 4.57 -11.55 -5.35
CA MET A 169 3.21 -11.13 -5.75
C MET A 169 2.54 -10.38 -4.61
N VAL A 170 2.50 -11.00 -3.41
CA VAL A 170 1.93 -10.39 -2.19
C VAL A 170 2.71 -9.15 -1.77
N ASP A 171 4.05 -9.14 -1.91
CA ASP A 171 4.88 -7.97 -1.63
C ASP A 171 4.47 -6.78 -2.50
N ALA A 172 4.22 -7.02 -3.79
CA ALA A 172 3.74 -5.98 -4.71
C ALA A 172 2.33 -5.49 -4.38
N GLU A 173 1.43 -6.38 -3.97
CA GLU A 173 0.08 -6.03 -3.50
C GLU A 173 0.14 -5.16 -2.24
N ARG A 174 0.94 -5.54 -1.25
CA ARG A 174 1.16 -4.78 -0.02
C ARG A 174 1.80 -3.41 -0.30
N ARG A 175 2.74 -3.33 -1.23
CA ARG A 175 3.38 -2.07 -1.65
C ARG A 175 2.40 -1.13 -2.34
N LEU A 176 1.55 -1.63 -3.23
CA LEU A 176 0.45 -0.87 -3.83
C LEU A 176 -0.49 -0.36 -2.75
N LEU A 177 -0.88 -1.25 -1.85
CA LEU A 177 -1.79 -0.94 -0.75
C LEU A 177 -1.19 0.14 0.18
N ALA A 178 0.09 0.03 0.56
CA ALA A 178 0.75 1.01 1.41
C ALA A 178 0.86 2.40 0.78
N ASN A 179 1.13 2.48 -0.53
CA ASN A 179 1.12 3.74 -1.26
C ASN A 179 -0.28 4.35 -1.32
N ALA A 180 -1.28 3.55 -1.68
CA ALA A 180 -2.66 3.99 -1.78
C ALA A 180 -3.26 4.39 -0.42
N PHE A 181 -2.87 3.72 0.66
CA PHE A 181 -3.34 3.98 2.02
C PHE A 181 -2.90 5.35 2.56
N GLN A 182 -1.87 5.98 1.98
CA GLN A 182 -1.38 7.31 2.34
C GLN A 182 -2.39 8.43 2.04
N ASP A 183 -3.29 8.23 1.08
CA ASP A 183 -4.41 9.12 0.81
C ASP A 183 -5.57 8.74 1.73
N TYR A 184 -5.94 9.65 2.65
CA TYR A 184 -7.02 9.45 3.61
C TYR A 184 -8.40 9.33 2.96
N ASP A 185 -8.57 9.91 1.78
CA ASP A 185 -9.82 9.84 1.04
C ASP A 185 -10.04 8.46 0.38
N ASN A 186 -9.00 7.63 0.28
CA ASN A 186 -9.14 6.26 -0.22
C ASN A 186 -9.83 5.37 0.82
N HIS A 187 -11.09 5.04 0.56
CA HIS A 187 -11.91 4.16 1.41
C HIS A 187 -12.01 2.73 0.88
N ARG A 188 -11.75 2.54 -0.41
CA ARG A 188 -11.73 1.24 -1.08
C ARG A 188 -10.42 1.07 -1.86
N PHE A 189 -9.89 -0.14 -1.84
CA PHE A 189 -8.63 -0.51 -2.47
C PHE A 189 -8.90 -1.70 -3.38
N LEU A 190 -8.78 -1.50 -4.67
CA LEU A 190 -9.14 -2.47 -5.71
C LEU A 190 -7.88 -2.91 -6.45
N LEU A 191 -7.57 -4.21 -6.41
CA LEU A 191 -6.45 -4.80 -7.14
C LEU A 191 -6.90 -5.26 -8.53
N LEU A 192 -6.20 -4.79 -9.55
CA LEU A 192 -6.42 -5.10 -10.96
C LEU A 192 -5.12 -5.48 -11.65
N SER A 193 -5.20 -6.23 -12.76
CA SER A 193 -4.06 -6.47 -13.65
C SER A 193 -4.14 -5.63 -14.92
N ASP A 194 -3.08 -5.69 -15.71
CA ASP A 194 -2.99 -5.19 -17.07
C ASP A 194 -4.08 -5.71 -18.02
N SER A 195 -4.61 -6.91 -17.74
CA SER A 195 -5.61 -7.60 -18.55
C SER A 195 -7.04 -7.54 -17.99
N CYS A 196 -7.26 -6.74 -16.94
CA CYS A 196 -8.57 -6.46 -16.38
C CYS A 196 -9.28 -5.33 -17.13
N VAL A 197 -10.60 -5.47 -17.28
CA VAL A 197 -11.46 -4.45 -17.89
C VAL A 197 -12.69 -4.20 -17.03
N PRO A 198 -13.28 -2.98 -17.05
CA PRO A 198 -14.52 -2.69 -16.37
C PRO A 198 -15.70 -3.30 -17.12
N LEU A 199 -16.70 -3.80 -16.41
CA LEU A 199 -17.96 -4.36 -16.94
C LEU A 199 -19.12 -3.37 -16.82
N HIS A 200 -19.02 -2.39 -15.95
CA HIS A 200 -20.05 -1.40 -15.65
C HIS A 200 -19.45 0.00 -15.74
N ASN A 201 -20.30 1.04 -15.74
CA ASN A 201 -19.82 2.41 -15.63
C ASN A 201 -19.30 2.73 -14.22
N PHE A 202 -18.60 3.85 -14.10
CA PHE A 202 -17.99 4.27 -12.84
C PHE A 202 -19.01 4.49 -11.74
N ASP A 203 -20.15 5.13 -12.01
CA ASP A 203 -21.16 5.45 -10.99
C ASP A 203 -21.76 4.18 -10.38
N TYR A 204 -22.03 3.15 -11.19
CA TYR A 204 -22.50 1.87 -10.69
C TYR A 204 -21.45 1.21 -9.80
N THR A 205 -20.20 1.16 -10.29
CA THR A 205 -19.05 0.57 -9.57
C THR A 205 -18.82 1.31 -8.25
N TYR A 206 -18.83 2.63 -8.28
CA TYR A 206 -18.63 3.46 -7.11
C TYR A 206 -19.69 3.20 -6.04
N ARG A 207 -20.98 3.22 -6.40
CA ARG A 207 -22.07 2.94 -5.47
C ARG A 207 -21.97 1.51 -4.93
N TYR A 208 -21.71 0.55 -5.79
CA TYR A 208 -21.58 -0.87 -5.38
C TYR A 208 -20.52 -1.03 -4.30
N LEU A 209 -19.38 -0.38 -4.42
CA LEU A 209 -18.25 -0.51 -3.49
C LEU A 209 -18.40 0.39 -2.25
N MET A 210 -18.94 1.60 -2.38
CA MET A 210 -18.99 2.57 -1.29
C MET A 210 -20.18 2.37 -0.34
N GLU A 211 -21.29 1.82 -0.82
CA GLU A 211 -22.52 1.64 -0.03
C GLU A 211 -22.55 0.33 0.77
N THR A 212 -21.44 -0.43 0.81
CA THR A 212 -21.33 -1.66 1.62
C THR A 212 -20.12 -1.59 2.56
N ASN A 213 -20.23 -2.23 3.71
CA ASN A 213 -19.09 -2.38 4.64
C ASN A 213 -18.32 -3.70 4.47
N MET A 214 -18.62 -4.47 3.42
CA MET A 214 -17.93 -5.73 3.13
C MET A 214 -16.68 -5.49 2.27
N SER A 215 -15.65 -6.29 2.48
CA SER A 215 -14.56 -6.47 1.52
C SER A 215 -14.88 -7.64 0.60
N PHE A 216 -14.60 -7.47 -0.68
CA PHE A 216 -14.79 -8.53 -1.68
C PHE A 216 -13.46 -9.25 -1.87
N VAL A 217 -13.31 -10.32 -1.08
CA VAL A 217 -12.18 -11.24 -1.12
C VAL A 217 -12.76 -12.63 -1.32
N ASP A 218 -12.35 -13.29 -2.37
CA ASP A 218 -12.72 -14.66 -2.63
C ASP A 218 -12.12 -15.56 -1.55
N CYS A 219 -12.96 -16.37 -0.88
CA CYS A 219 -12.54 -17.14 0.27
C CYS A 219 -13.40 -18.37 0.44
N PHE A 220 -12.81 -19.55 0.28
CA PHE A 220 -13.51 -20.81 0.47
C PHE A 220 -12.55 -21.91 0.95
N GLU A 221 -13.14 -22.96 1.51
CA GLU A 221 -12.44 -24.18 1.87
C GLU A 221 -12.34 -25.11 0.67
N ASP A 222 -11.12 -25.52 0.33
CA ASP A 222 -10.86 -26.54 -0.68
C ASP A 222 -10.04 -27.67 -0.03
N PRO A 223 -10.63 -28.83 0.28
CA PRO A 223 -9.92 -29.97 0.89
C PRO A 223 -8.92 -30.64 -0.07
N GLY A 224 -8.96 -30.28 -1.34
CA GLY A 224 -8.17 -30.90 -2.40
C GLY A 224 -6.73 -30.37 -2.51
N PRO A 225 -6.00 -30.88 -3.54
CA PRO A 225 -4.60 -30.56 -3.75
C PRO A 225 -4.32 -29.09 -4.08
N LEU A 226 -5.31 -28.32 -4.56
CA LEU A 226 -5.15 -26.90 -4.86
C LEU A 226 -5.58 -25.98 -3.71
N GLY A 227 -6.09 -26.55 -2.61
CA GLY A 227 -6.47 -25.87 -1.39
C GLY A 227 -5.63 -26.37 -0.20
N SER A 228 -6.24 -27.13 0.71
CA SER A 228 -5.57 -27.63 1.92
C SER A 228 -4.38 -28.57 1.64
N GLY A 229 -4.26 -29.10 0.43
CA GLY A 229 -3.08 -29.82 -0.03
C GLY A 229 -1.85 -28.93 -0.26
N ARG A 230 -1.99 -27.60 -0.24
CA ARG A 230 -0.91 -26.62 -0.31
C ARG A 230 -0.44 -26.13 1.07
N TYR A 231 -1.10 -26.57 2.13
CA TYR A 231 -0.77 -26.19 3.50
C TYR A 231 0.51 -26.84 3.98
N SER A 232 1.39 -26.07 4.63
CA SER A 232 2.57 -26.56 5.33
C SER A 232 2.33 -26.58 6.84
N GLN A 233 2.69 -27.70 7.52
CA GLN A 233 2.58 -27.80 8.97
C GLN A 233 3.50 -26.82 9.73
N HIS A 234 4.51 -26.26 9.08
CA HIS A 234 5.38 -25.23 9.65
C HIS A 234 4.67 -23.89 9.87
N MET A 235 3.45 -23.72 9.36
CA MET A 235 2.61 -22.56 9.64
C MET A 235 2.02 -22.58 11.05
N MET A 236 1.95 -23.75 11.69
CA MET A 236 1.51 -23.86 13.10
C MET A 236 2.49 -23.18 14.07
N PRO A 237 2.06 -22.79 15.27
CA PRO A 237 0.67 -22.86 15.74
C PRO A 237 -0.22 -21.69 15.26
N GLU A 238 0.32 -20.68 14.58
CA GLU A 238 -0.38 -19.42 14.29
C GLU A 238 -1.44 -19.57 13.20
N ILE A 239 -1.25 -20.50 12.28
CA ILE A 239 -2.23 -20.84 11.24
C ILE A 239 -2.46 -22.33 11.27
N GLU A 240 -3.64 -22.75 11.69
CA GLU A 240 -4.05 -24.14 11.64
C GLU A 240 -4.53 -24.53 10.24
N LYS A 241 -4.45 -25.83 9.92
CA LYS A 241 -4.94 -26.34 8.62
C LYS A 241 -6.44 -26.07 8.41
N ALA A 242 -7.21 -26.05 9.52
CA ALA A 242 -8.63 -25.74 9.50
C ALA A 242 -8.94 -24.29 9.10
N ASP A 243 -7.99 -23.37 9.32
CA ASP A 243 -8.13 -21.95 8.97
C ASP A 243 -7.65 -21.64 7.55
N PHE A 244 -6.89 -22.55 6.95
CA PHE A 244 -6.27 -22.33 5.64
C PHE A 244 -7.35 -22.27 4.55
N ARG A 245 -7.41 -21.15 3.83
CA ARG A 245 -8.40 -20.85 2.79
C ARG A 245 -7.76 -20.67 1.44
N LYS A 246 -8.55 -20.90 0.41
CA LYS A 246 -8.22 -20.59 -0.97
C LYS A 246 -9.11 -19.46 -1.47
N GLY A 247 -8.61 -18.69 -2.42
CA GLY A 247 -9.38 -17.66 -3.11
C GLY A 247 -8.68 -17.15 -4.36
N SER A 248 -9.26 -16.11 -4.93
CA SER A 248 -8.67 -15.38 -6.05
C SER A 248 -7.72 -14.30 -5.55
N GLN A 249 -6.65 -14.03 -6.28
CA GLN A 249 -5.75 -12.90 -6.06
C GLN A 249 -6.49 -11.55 -6.11
N TRP A 250 -7.55 -11.45 -6.91
CA TRP A 250 -8.21 -10.17 -7.24
C TRP A 250 -9.23 -9.81 -6.17
N PHE A 251 -9.03 -8.66 -5.52
CA PHE A 251 -9.85 -8.23 -4.40
C PHE A 251 -10.27 -6.75 -4.49
N SER A 252 -11.29 -6.41 -3.72
CA SER A 252 -11.59 -5.03 -3.32
C SER A 252 -11.81 -4.98 -1.81
N ILE A 253 -10.98 -4.25 -1.09
CA ILE A 253 -11.01 -4.21 0.38
C ILE A 253 -11.35 -2.83 0.91
N LYS A 254 -12.02 -2.80 2.07
CA LYS A 254 -12.29 -1.60 2.87
C LYS A 254 -11.01 -1.09 3.56
N ARG A 255 -10.97 0.20 3.90
CA ARG A 255 -9.79 0.82 4.55
C ARG A 255 -9.37 0.09 5.83
N GLN A 256 -10.32 -0.37 6.64
CA GLN A 256 -10.02 -1.14 7.85
C GLN A 256 -9.23 -2.43 7.54
N HIS A 257 -9.61 -3.20 6.50
CA HIS A 257 -8.88 -4.40 6.09
C HIS A 257 -7.51 -4.05 5.49
N ALA A 258 -7.42 -2.94 4.75
CA ALA A 258 -6.14 -2.45 4.27
C ALA A 258 -5.17 -2.18 5.42
N LEU A 259 -5.64 -1.52 6.50
CA LEU A 259 -4.85 -1.29 7.71
C LEU A 259 -4.41 -2.62 8.36
N LEU A 260 -5.32 -3.58 8.51
CA LEU A 260 -4.99 -4.89 9.09
C LEU A 260 -3.91 -5.62 8.29
N ILE A 261 -4.00 -5.60 6.95
CA ILE A 261 -3.03 -6.24 6.06
C ILE A 261 -1.66 -5.55 6.16
N LEU A 262 -1.62 -4.22 6.22
CA LEU A 262 -0.37 -3.47 6.36
C LEU A 262 0.28 -3.68 7.72
N ALA A 263 -0.52 -3.82 8.77
CA ALA A 263 -0.07 -4.08 10.13
C ALA A 263 0.34 -5.54 10.36
N ASP A 264 -0.15 -6.48 9.55
CA ASP A 264 0.21 -7.88 9.70
C ASP A 264 1.67 -8.14 9.34
N HIS A 265 2.39 -8.66 10.30
CA HIS A 265 3.74 -9.15 10.13
C HIS A 265 3.83 -10.66 10.45
N LEU A 266 3.01 -11.14 11.37
CA LEU A 266 3.06 -12.51 11.86
C LEU A 266 2.61 -13.51 10.79
N TYR A 267 1.38 -13.37 10.32
CA TYR A 267 0.80 -14.30 9.33
C TYR A 267 1.48 -14.14 7.97
N TYR A 268 1.75 -12.90 7.55
CA TYR A 268 2.53 -12.64 6.35
C TYR A 268 3.89 -13.36 6.37
N THR A 269 4.61 -13.33 7.51
CA THR A 269 5.90 -14.03 7.64
C THR A 269 5.74 -15.54 7.51
N LYS A 270 4.66 -16.13 8.03
CA LYS A 270 4.37 -17.56 7.85
C LYS A 270 4.16 -17.91 6.37
N PHE A 271 3.38 -17.12 5.64
CA PHE A 271 3.23 -17.31 4.19
C PHE A 271 4.54 -17.12 3.43
N LYS A 272 5.32 -16.10 3.77
CA LYS A 272 6.63 -15.83 3.16
C LYS A 272 7.61 -16.99 3.31
N LEU A 273 7.61 -17.65 4.44
CA LEU A 273 8.52 -18.74 4.74
C LEU A 273 8.02 -20.09 4.23
N TYR A 274 6.72 -20.35 4.32
CA TYR A 274 6.15 -21.69 4.20
C TYR A 274 5.07 -21.84 3.12
N CYS A 275 4.77 -20.79 2.32
CA CYS A 275 3.91 -20.88 1.16
C CYS A 275 4.64 -20.45 -0.10
N LYS A 276 5.31 -21.39 -0.74
CA LYS A 276 6.08 -21.17 -1.97
C LYS A 276 6.14 -22.44 -2.81
N PRO A 277 6.46 -22.35 -4.11
CA PRO A 277 6.65 -23.51 -4.96
C PRO A 277 7.75 -24.45 -4.44
N ASN A 278 7.52 -25.75 -4.57
CA ASN A 278 8.42 -26.83 -4.18
C ASN A 278 8.78 -26.89 -2.69
N ILE A 279 7.92 -26.36 -1.82
CA ILE A 279 8.08 -26.58 -0.38
C ILE A 279 7.37 -27.87 0.03
N ASP A 280 8.00 -28.68 0.88
CA ASP A 280 7.44 -29.94 1.41
C ASP A 280 6.86 -30.88 0.32
N GLY A 281 7.42 -30.83 -0.91
CA GLY A 281 6.98 -31.66 -2.03
C GLY A 281 5.69 -31.21 -2.73
N HIS A 282 5.17 -30.02 -2.41
CA HIS A 282 4.00 -29.43 -3.05
C HIS A 282 4.24 -27.94 -3.41
N ASN A 283 3.31 -27.37 -4.19
CA ASN A 283 3.36 -25.98 -4.57
C ASN A 283 2.32 -25.19 -3.78
N CYS A 284 2.74 -24.12 -3.11
CA CYS A 284 1.84 -23.14 -2.52
C CYS A 284 2.04 -21.78 -3.20
N TYR A 285 0.93 -21.08 -3.51
CA TYR A 285 0.90 -19.77 -4.15
C TYR A 285 0.28 -18.77 -3.17
N ALA A 286 1.11 -17.90 -2.61
CA ALA A 286 0.72 -17.05 -1.48
C ALA A 286 -0.39 -16.04 -1.84
N ASP A 287 -0.42 -15.55 -3.07
CA ASP A 287 -1.43 -14.63 -3.59
C ASP A 287 -2.85 -15.23 -3.63
N GLU A 288 -2.96 -16.59 -3.69
CA GLU A 288 -4.26 -17.30 -3.63
C GLU A 288 -4.66 -17.68 -2.19
N HIS A 289 -3.77 -17.58 -1.21
CA HIS A 289 -4.02 -18.14 0.14
C HIS A 289 -3.84 -17.15 1.29
N TYR A 290 -2.93 -16.15 1.17
CA TYR A 290 -2.63 -15.25 2.27
C TYR A 290 -3.85 -14.42 2.69
N LEU A 291 -4.39 -13.61 1.80
CA LEU A 291 -5.53 -12.74 2.14
C LEU A 291 -6.79 -13.53 2.52
N PRO A 292 -7.18 -14.59 1.77
CA PRO A 292 -8.31 -15.42 2.16
C PRO A 292 -8.17 -16.00 3.57
N THR A 293 -7.01 -16.58 3.90
CA THR A 293 -6.76 -17.17 5.23
C THR A 293 -6.74 -16.09 6.31
N PHE A 294 -5.95 -15.04 6.12
CA PHE A 294 -5.77 -13.98 7.12
C PHE A 294 -7.11 -13.30 7.45
N LEU A 295 -7.85 -12.86 6.47
CA LEU A 295 -9.13 -12.17 6.70
C LEU A 295 -10.22 -13.11 7.21
N HIS A 296 -10.17 -14.40 6.83
CA HIS A 296 -11.05 -15.40 7.41
C HIS A 296 -10.81 -15.56 8.93
N MET A 297 -9.56 -15.54 9.36
CA MET A 297 -9.21 -15.67 10.78
C MET A 297 -9.55 -14.42 11.60
N VAL A 298 -9.36 -13.22 11.05
CA VAL A 298 -9.45 -11.96 11.83
C VAL A 298 -10.80 -11.26 11.73
N ASP A 299 -11.49 -11.32 10.59
CA ASP A 299 -12.82 -10.71 10.37
C ASP A 299 -13.62 -11.49 9.31
N PRO A 300 -14.05 -12.74 9.58
CA PRO A 300 -14.80 -13.54 8.61
C PRO A 300 -16.13 -12.93 8.22
N SER A 301 -16.72 -12.11 9.10
CA SER A 301 -17.99 -11.41 8.84
C SER A 301 -17.80 -10.16 7.98
N GLY A 302 -16.60 -9.65 7.87
CA GLY A 302 -16.26 -8.46 7.09
C GLY A 302 -15.91 -8.73 5.63
N ILE A 303 -15.89 -10.02 5.21
CA ILE A 303 -15.62 -10.44 3.84
C ILE A 303 -16.82 -11.10 3.16
N ALA A 304 -16.95 -10.83 1.87
CA ALA A 304 -18.10 -11.32 1.09
C ALA A 304 -17.95 -12.79 0.62
N ASN A 305 -16.74 -13.32 0.66
CA ASN A 305 -16.36 -14.65 0.19
C ASN A 305 -16.49 -14.87 -1.33
N TRP A 306 -16.47 -13.80 -2.11
CA TRP A 306 -16.27 -13.83 -3.57
C TRP A 306 -15.49 -12.63 -4.05
N SER A 307 -14.87 -12.75 -5.24
CA SER A 307 -14.20 -11.65 -5.94
C SER A 307 -15.19 -10.91 -6.85
N ILE A 308 -15.05 -9.60 -6.94
CA ILE A 308 -15.79 -8.78 -7.93
C ILE A 308 -15.13 -8.77 -9.32
N THR A 309 -14.05 -9.51 -9.51
CA THR A 309 -13.38 -9.69 -10.79
C THR A 309 -13.64 -11.10 -11.32
N HIS A 310 -14.34 -11.19 -12.42
CA HIS A 310 -14.61 -12.47 -13.11
C HIS A 310 -13.33 -13.02 -13.72
N VAL A 311 -13.11 -14.32 -13.48
CA VAL A 311 -11.99 -15.10 -14.05
C VAL A 311 -12.52 -16.41 -14.57
N ASP A 312 -12.40 -16.65 -15.86
CA ASP A 312 -12.94 -17.86 -16.51
C ASP A 312 -11.93 -19.02 -16.45
N TRP A 313 -12.23 -20.01 -15.62
CA TRP A 313 -11.49 -21.26 -15.47
C TRP A 313 -12.13 -22.46 -16.17
N SER A 314 -13.10 -22.24 -17.06
CA SER A 314 -13.85 -23.29 -17.74
C SER A 314 -12.98 -24.26 -18.55
N GLU A 315 -11.84 -23.78 -19.06
CA GLU A 315 -10.89 -24.62 -19.83
C GLU A 315 -10.02 -25.55 -18.95
N GLN A 316 -10.07 -25.41 -17.62
CA GLN A 316 -9.30 -26.23 -16.65
C GLN A 316 -7.78 -26.28 -16.96
N LYS A 317 -7.24 -25.23 -17.57
CA LYS A 317 -5.80 -25.07 -17.86
C LYS A 317 -5.08 -24.47 -16.64
N TRP A 318 -3.77 -24.41 -16.70
CA TRP A 318 -2.93 -23.78 -15.68
C TRP A 318 -3.04 -22.23 -15.65
N HIS A 319 -3.72 -21.63 -16.61
CA HIS A 319 -4.06 -20.21 -16.66
C HIS A 319 -5.53 -20.06 -17.09
N PRO A 320 -6.19 -18.95 -16.71
CA PRO A 320 -7.56 -18.69 -17.10
C PRO A 320 -7.68 -18.44 -18.60
N LYS A 321 -8.89 -18.64 -19.12
CA LYS A 321 -9.24 -18.35 -20.51
C LYS A 321 -8.92 -16.89 -20.83
N SER A 322 -8.34 -16.68 -22.01
CA SER A 322 -8.04 -15.36 -22.56
C SER A 322 -9.02 -14.99 -23.66
N TYR A 323 -9.50 -13.75 -23.63
CA TYR A 323 -10.44 -13.19 -24.60
C TYR A 323 -9.70 -12.29 -25.57
N MET A 324 -9.71 -12.64 -26.87
CA MET A 324 -9.22 -11.85 -27.98
C MET A 324 -10.33 -10.95 -28.56
N ALA A 325 -10.00 -10.05 -29.49
CA ALA A 325 -10.95 -9.16 -30.12
C ALA A 325 -12.21 -9.86 -30.66
N GLN A 326 -12.04 -11.00 -31.31
CA GLN A 326 -13.13 -11.81 -31.86
C GLN A 326 -14.08 -12.45 -30.82
N ASN A 327 -13.63 -12.56 -29.57
CA ASN A 327 -14.44 -13.10 -28.49
C ASN A 327 -15.29 -12.02 -27.81
N VAL A 328 -14.95 -10.74 -28.00
CA VAL A 328 -15.62 -9.61 -27.35
C VAL A 328 -16.92 -9.31 -28.09
N THR A 329 -18.01 -9.76 -27.51
CA THR A 329 -19.38 -9.54 -28.01
C THR A 329 -20.25 -8.96 -26.90
N PHE A 330 -21.35 -8.31 -27.29
CA PHE A 330 -22.38 -7.86 -26.37
C PHE A 330 -22.89 -9.01 -25.49
N GLU A 331 -23.09 -10.18 -26.09
CA GLU A 331 -23.56 -11.38 -25.39
C GLU A 331 -22.56 -11.87 -24.34
N LEU A 332 -21.25 -11.88 -24.64
CA LEU A 332 -20.21 -12.23 -23.65
C LEU A 332 -20.29 -11.30 -22.44
N ILE A 333 -20.30 -9.98 -22.67
CA ILE A 333 -20.35 -9.00 -21.58
C ILE A 333 -21.65 -9.13 -20.78
N LYS A 334 -22.79 -9.27 -21.47
CA LYS A 334 -24.08 -9.49 -20.84
C LYS A 334 -24.11 -10.76 -19.99
N ASN A 335 -23.57 -11.87 -20.50
CA ASN A 335 -23.50 -13.14 -19.75
C ASN A 335 -22.67 -13.00 -18.48
N ILE A 336 -21.49 -12.35 -18.54
CA ILE A 336 -20.64 -12.13 -17.36
C ILE A 336 -21.34 -11.19 -16.36
N THR A 337 -21.92 -10.09 -16.82
CA THR A 337 -22.58 -9.10 -15.94
C THR A 337 -23.89 -9.61 -15.34
N SER A 338 -24.51 -10.65 -15.90
CA SER A 338 -25.72 -11.24 -15.36
C SER A 338 -25.48 -12.28 -14.26
N ILE A 339 -24.23 -12.69 -14.03
CA ILE A 339 -23.89 -13.68 -13.01
C ILE A 339 -24.16 -13.10 -11.62
N ASP A 340 -25.03 -13.76 -10.86
CA ASP A 340 -25.45 -13.37 -9.52
C ASP A 340 -25.19 -14.46 -8.45
N GLU A 341 -24.46 -15.51 -8.85
CA GLU A 341 -23.97 -16.57 -7.98
C GLU A 341 -22.44 -16.72 -8.10
N SER A 342 -21.75 -16.76 -6.96
CA SER A 342 -20.39 -17.24 -6.90
C SER A 342 -20.36 -18.76 -6.89
N ILE A 343 -19.43 -19.34 -7.63
CA ILE A 343 -19.29 -20.80 -7.76
C ILE A 343 -17.89 -21.17 -7.34
N HIS A 344 -17.80 -22.04 -6.31
CA HIS A 344 -16.55 -22.66 -5.89
C HIS A 344 -16.61 -24.15 -6.16
N VAL A 345 -15.53 -24.68 -6.72
CA VAL A 345 -15.38 -26.12 -7.02
C VAL A 345 -14.15 -26.61 -6.28
N THR A 346 -14.33 -27.62 -5.42
CA THR A 346 -13.19 -28.23 -4.72
C THR A 346 -12.29 -28.98 -5.69
N SER A 347 -10.99 -28.98 -5.41
CA SER A 347 -10.00 -29.63 -6.27
C SER A 347 -9.75 -31.11 -5.94
N ASP A 348 -10.46 -31.66 -4.96
CA ASP A 348 -10.41 -33.05 -4.60
C ASP A 348 -11.15 -33.94 -5.63
N LYS A 349 -11.10 -35.27 -5.42
CA LYS A 349 -11.77 -36.21 -6.32
C LYS A 349 -13.30 -36.08 -6.36
N LYS A 350 -13.91 -35.51 -5.31
CA LYS A 350 -15.37 -35.35 -5.24
C LYS A 350 -15.85 -34.16 -6.09
N LYS A 351 -15.01 -33.13 -6.30
CA LYS A 351 -15.35 -31.92 -7.05
C LYS A 351 -16.68 -31.33 -6.58
N GLU A 352 -16.81 -31.11 -5.26
CA GLU A 352 -17.99 -30.51 -4.69
C GLU A 352 -18.18 -29.08 -5.23
N VAL A 353 -19.37 -28.78 -5.69
CA VAL A 353 -19.73 -27.47 -6.25
C VAL A 353 -20.58 -26.72 -5.24
N THR A 354 -20.04 -25.65 -4.69
CA THR A 354 -20.78 -24.74 -3.81
C THR A 354 -21.22 -23.53 -4.60
N ARG A 355 -22.54 -23.23 -4.59
CA ARG A 355 -23.13 -22.04 -5.21
C ARG A 355 -23.70 -21.14 -4.12
N LYS A 356 -23.35 -19.87 -4.14
CA LYS A 356 -23.89 -18.87 -3.20
C LYS A 356 -24.27 -17.62 -3.97
N HIS A 357 -25.47 -17.11 -3.71
CA HIS A 357 -25.86 -15.81 -4.27
C HIS A 357 -24.95 -14.71 -3.76
N CYS A 358 -24.59 -13.79 -4.65
CA CYS A 358 -23.85 -12.58 -4.29
C CYS A 358 -24.79 -11.61 -3.59
N MET A 359 -24.67 -11.55 -2.26
CA MET A 359 -25.54 -10.76 -1.40
C MET A 359 -24.89 -9.41 -1.10
N TRP A 360 -25.58 -8.35 -1.45
CA TRP A 360 -25.15 -6.98 -1.21
C TRP A 360 -26.18 -6.29 -0.31
N ASN A 361 -25.78 -5.93 0.92
CA ASN A 361 -26.67 -5.34 1.92
C ASN A 361 -28.02 -6.08 2.06
N GLY A 362 -27.97 -7.43 2.07
CA GLY A 362 -29.15 -8.28 2.22
C GLY A 362 -29.97 -8.47 0.93
N THR A 363 -29.58 -7.89 -0.20
CA THR A 363 -30.23 -8.07 -1.50
C THR A 363 -29.34 -8.84 -2.47
N LYS A 364 -29.93 -9.66 -3.31
CA LYS A 364 -29.22 -10.37 -4.37
C LYS A 364 -28.81 -9.38 -5.46
N ARG A 365 -27.53 -9.43 -5.87
CA ARG A 365 -26.99 -8.60 -6.95
C ARG A 365 -25.98 -9.38 -7.80
N GLN A 366 -25.65 -8.81 -8.95
CA GLN A 366 -24.59 -9.32 -9.81
C GLN A 366 -23.25 -9.32 -9.06
N CYS A 367 -22.46 -10.38 -9.29
CA CYS A 367 -21.21 -10.58 -8.57
C CYS A 367 -20.07 -9.70 -9.10
N TYR A 368 -19.99 -9.48 -10.41
CA TYR A 368 -18.79 -9.01 -11.05
C TYR A 368 -18.89 -7.57 -11.56
N LEU A 369 -17.92 -6.76 -11.20
CA LEU A 369 -17.73 -5.39 -11.68
C LEU A 369 -16.64 -5.30 -12.74
N PHE A 370 -15.73 -6.27 -12.73
CA PHE A 370 -14.58 -6.35 -13.62
C PHE A 370 -14.45 -7.76 -14.17
N ALA A 371 -13.71 -7.92 -15.26
CA ALA A 371 -13.39 -9.23 -15.80
C ALA A 371 -11.96 -9.29 -16.36
N ARG A 372 -11.44 -10.51 -16.39
CA ARG A 372 -10.17 -10.88 -17.00
C ARG A 372 -10.22 -12.32 -17.55
N LYS A 373 -9.38 -12.71 -18.51
CA LYS A 373 -8.17 -12.11 -19.00
C LYS A 373 -8.40 -11.64 -20.44
N PHE A 374 -8.38 -10.33 -20.68
CA PHE A 374 -8.49 -9.80 -22.05
C PHE A 374 -7.10 -9.55 -22.63
N LEU A 375 -6.94 -9.82 -23.92
CA LEU A 375 -5.70 -9.55 -24.64
C LEU A 375 -5.72 -8.14 -25.26
N PRO A 376 -4.56 -7.53 -25.55
CA PRO A 376 -4.46 -6.15 -26.02
C PRO A 376 -5.26 -5.85 -27.29
N ASP A 377 -5.42 -6.84 -28.18
CA ASP A 377 -6.19 -6.73 -29.42
C ASP A 377 -7.71 -6.51 -29.17
N ALA A 378 -8.20 -6.85 -27.98
CA ALA A 378 -9.59 -6.63 -27.58
C ALA A 378 -9.94 -5.16 -27.29
N LEU A 379 -8.95 -4.25 -27.20
CA LEU A 379 -9.16 -2.84 -26.79
C LEU A 379 -10.24 -2.15 -27.60
N GLN A 380 -10.18 -2.23 -28.95
CA GLN A 380 -11.14 -1.51 -29.79
C GLN A 380 -12.56 -2.03 -29.59
N SER A 381 -12.74 -3.36 -29.67
CA SER A 381 -14.06 -3.99 -29.49
C SER A 381 -14.66 -3.68 -28.11
N LEU A 382 -13.84 -3.70 -27.03
CA LEU A 382 -14.27 -3.33 -25.68
C LEU A 382 -14.65 -1.84 -25.60
N THR A 383 -13.89 -0.96 -26.26
CA THR A 383 -14.12 0.48 -26.24
C THR A 383 -15.43 0.86 -26.94
N ASP A 384 -15.73 0.18 -28.04
CA ASP A 384 -16.97 0.37 -28.80
C ASP A 384 -18.18 -0.12 -28.02
N LEU A 385 -18.12 -1.34 -27.49
CA LEU A 385 -19.16 -1.91 -26.62
C LEU A 385 -19.40 -1.08 -25.35
N PHE A 386 -18.34 -0.60 -24.70
CA PHE A 386 -18.46 0.21 -23.51
C PHE A 386 -19.19 1.52 -23.80
N SER A 387 -18.91 2.12 -24.96
CA SER A 387 -19.58 3.34 -25.41
C SER A 387 -21.05 3.10 -25.73
N GLU A 388 -21.39 1.99 -26.35
CA GLU A 388 -22.76 1.59 -26.68
C GLU A 388 -23.57 1.30 -25.43
N LEU A 389 -23.07 0.51 -24.49
CA LEU A 389 -23.72 0.12 -23.25
C LEU A 389 -23.99 1.31 -22.31
N HIS A 390 -23.14 2.34 -22.35
CA HIS A 390 -23.21 3.48 -21.42
C HIS A 390 -23.62 4.78 -22.10
N GLY A 391 -23.60 4.87 -23.45
CA GLY A 391 -24.08 5.99 -24.24
C GLY A 391 -25.61 6.09 -24.36
N ILE A 392 -26.32 4.97 -24.15
CA ILE A 392 -27.78 4.90 -24.27
C ILE A 392 -28.54 5.54 -23.08
N LYS A 393 -27.86 5.89 -21.98
CA LYS A 393 -28.51 6.45 -20.77
C LYS A 393 -28.83 7.95 -20.83
N HIS A 394 -28.68 8.62 -21.96
CA HIS A 394 -29.14 10.01 -22.13
C HIS A 394 -30.56 10.14 -22.73
N PHE A 395 -31.28 9.01 -22.90
CA PHE A 395 -32.64 9.02 -23.46
C PHE A 395 -33.62 8.09 -22.71
N ILE A 396 -33.68 8.16 -21.38
CA ILE A 396 -34.88 7.76 -20.63
C ILE A 396 -35.04 8.65 -19.40
#